data_24707518af795dd4c0e576eee158ab6d
#
_entry.id   24707518af795dd4c0e576eee158ab6d
#
_cell.length_a   1.000
_cell.length_b   1.000
_cell.length_c   1.000
_cell.angle_alpha   90.00
_cell.angle_beta   90.00
_cell.angle_gamma   90.00
#
_symmetry.space_group_name_H-M   'P 1'
#
loop_
_entity.id
_entity.type
_entity.pdbx_description
1 polymer ?
#
loop_
_entity_poly.entity_id
_entity_poly.type
_entity_poly.pdbx_seq_one_letter_code
_entity_poly.pdbx_strand_id
1 'polypeptide(L)'
;MSTPISPFMARALALARAAAEAGEAPVGAALVRDGAIIAEAANAMRALGDPTAHAEILTIRAAGRERLEDCDLWVTLEPCAMCAGAIAHARIRRLYWGAPDSKGGAVEHGPRLFHQPTTHHRPELYGGIGADESAALLRTFFAARR
;
A
#
# COMPACT_ATOMS: atom_id res chain seq x y z
N MET A 1 15.39 11.24 19.83
CA MET A 1 13.98 11.50 19.44
C MET A 1 13.68 10.82 18.13
N SER A 2 12.57 10.10 18.05
CA SER A 2 12.14 9.51 16.79
C SER A 2 11.59 10.58 15.85
N THR A 3 11.83 10.42 14.55
CA THR A 3 11.24 11.29 13.53
C THR A 3 9.73 11.09 13.54
N PRO A 4 8.92 12.15 13.58
CA PRO A 4 7.47 12.01 13.48
C PRO A 4 7.10 11.30 12.19
N ILE A 5 6.16 10.38 12.28
CA ILE A 5 5.65 9.69 11.10
C ILE A 5 4.75 10.65 10.30
N SER A 6 4.80 10.55 8.96
CA SER A 6 3.93 11.34 8.10
C SER A 6 2.45 11.12 8.48
N PRO A 7 1.62 12.17 8.51
CA PRO A 7 0.18 12.00 8.77
C PRO A 7 -0.50 11.09 7.75
N PHE A 8 0.01 11.00 6.54
CA PHE A 8 -0.54 10.12 5.50
C PHE A 8 -0.23 8.66 5.82
N MET A 9 1.00 8.35 6.25
CA MET A 9 1.34 7.00 6.69
C MET A 9 0.63 6.66 8.00
N ALA A 10 0.50 7.61 8.91
CA ALA A 10 -0.28 7.40 10.15
C ALA A 10 -1.73 7.02 9.85
N ARG A 11 -2.34 7.66 8.85
CA ARG A 11 -3.71 7.31 8.42
C ARG A 11 -3.76 5.90 7.81
N ALA A 12 -2.80 5.57 6.95
CA ALA A 12 -2.72 4.23 6.36
C ALA A 12 -2.55 3.15 7.44
N LEU A 13 -1.73 3.42 8.47
CA LEU A 13 -1.55 2.50 9.59
C LEU A 13 -2.83 2.35 10.43
N ALA A 14 -3.59 3.42 10.62
CA ALA A 14 -4.89 3.34 11.31
C ALA A 14 -5.87 2.46 10.52
N LEU A 15 -5.90 2.57 9.21
CA LEU A 15 -6.71 1.71 8.35
C LEU A 15 -6.25 0.25 8.44
N ALA A 16 -4.95 0.02 8.50
CA ALA A 16 -4.39 -1.33 8.66
C ALA A 16 -4.82 -1.96 9.99
N ARG A 17 -4.79 -1.20 11.09
CA ARG A 17 -5.27 -1.69 12.39
C ARG A 17 -6.75 -2.04 12.35
N ALA A 18 -7.57 -1.19 11.75
CA ALA A 18 -9.00 -1.46 11.60
C ALA A 18 -9.25 -2.72 10.76
N ALA A 19 -8.47 -2.95 9.71
CA ALA A 19 -8.55 -4.17 8.92
C ALA A 19 -8.27 -5.41 9.78
N ALA A 20 -7.23 -5.39 10.61
CA ALA A 20 -6.91 -6.49 11.50
C ALA A 20 -8.06 -6.81 12.46
N GLU A 21 -8.70 -5.79 13.02
CA GLU A 21 -9.86 -5.95 13.91
C GLU A 21 -11.05 -6.60 13.19
N ALA A 22 -11.17 -6.36 11.89
CA ALA A 22 -12.22 -6.95 11.06
C ALA A 22 -11.83 -8.33 10.49
N GLY A 23 -10.67 -8.87 10.85
CA GLY A 23 -10.22 -10.17 10.38
C GLY A 23 -9.53 -10.16 9.02
N GLU A 24 -9.20 -9.00 8.50
CA GLU A 24 -8.45 -8.81 7.26
C GLU A 24 -6.97 -8.62 7.53
N ALA A 25 -6.13 -8.98 6.59
CA ALA A 25 -4.70 -8.70 6.69
C ALA A 25 -4.48 -7.18 6.89
N PRO A 26 -3.62 -6.77 7.85
CA PRO A 26 -3.49 -5.36 8.24
C PRO A 26 -2.65 -4.56 7.24
N VAL A 27 -3.26 -4.21 6.14
CA VAL A 27 -2.68 -3.33 5.12
C VAL A 27 -3.67 -2.18 4.86
N GLY A 28 -3.16 -0.97 4.92
CA GLY A 28 -3.93 0.24 4.63
C GLY A 28 -3.22 1.11 3.61
N ALA A 29 -3.98 1.89 2.88
CA ALA A 29 -3.43 2.79 1.85
C ALA A 29 -4.20 4.10 1.80
N ALA A 30 -3.48 5.18 1.45
CA ALA A 30 -4.04 6.50 1.28
C ALA A 30 -3.45 7.15 0.03
N LEU A 31 -4.30 7.72 -0.80
CA LEU A 31 -3.90 8.43 -2.02
C LEU A 31 -4.00 9.92 -1.76
N VAL A 32 -2.91 10.64 -2.03
CA VAL A 32 -2.76 12.04 -1.68
C VAL A 32 -2.57 12.89 -2.93
N ARG A 33 -3.31 13.99 -3.00
CA ARG A 33 -3.19 14.99 -4.06
C ARG A 33 -3.20 16.37 -3.41
N ASP A 34 -2.20 17.19 -3.76
CA ASP A 34 -2.12 18.57 -3.25
C ASP A 34 -2.22 18.64 -1.70
N GLY A 35 -1.55 17.71 -1.01
CA GLY A 35 -1.51 17.68 0.44
C GLY A 35 -2.77 17.14 1.13
N ALA A 36 -3.74 16.63 0.38
CA ALA A 36 -5.00 16.10 0.92
C ALA A 36 -5.20 14.65 0.50
N ILE A 37 -5.74 13.84 1.41
CA ILE A 37 -6.14 12.46 1.08
C ILE A 37 -7.43 12.54 0.26
N ILE A 38 -7.38 12.01 -0.97
CA ILE A 38 -8.55 11.99 -1.87
C ILE A 38 -9.21 10.63 -1.95
N ALA A 39 -8.51 9.57 -1.55
CA ALA A 39 -9.04 8.21 -1.50
C ALA A 39 -8.24 7.41 -0.49
N GLU A 40 -8.88 6.44 0.16
CA GLU A 40 -8.21 5.56 1.10
C GLU A 40 -8.97 4.24 1.20
N ALA A 41 -8.28 3.17 1.58
CA ALA A 41 -8.89 1.87 1.79
C ALA A 41 -7.99 0.97 2.62
N ALA A 42 -8.58 -0.06 3.19
CA ALA A 42 -7.88 -1.15 3.83
C ALA A 42 -8.16 -2.44 3.06
N ASN A 43 -7.30 -3.43 3.24
CA ASN A 43 -7.49 -4.76 2.65
C ASN A 43 -8.87 -5.31 3.04
N ALA A 44 -9.61 -5.86 2.07
CA ALA A 44 -10.99 -6.32 2.27
C ALA A 44 -11.29 -7.59 1.49
N MET A 45 -10.29 -8.47 1.31
CA MET A 45 -10.45 -9.69 0.52
C MET A 45 -11.55 -10.60 1.08
N ARG A 46 -11.64 -10.75 2.39
CA ARG A 46 -12.65 -11.60 3.02
C ARG A 46 -14.03 -10.97 2.97
N ALA A 47 -14.13 -9.69 3.33
CA ALA A 47 -15.41 -8.97 3.35
C ALA A 47 -16.06 -8.93 1.97
N LEU A 48 -15.27 -8.77 0.91
CA LEU A 48 -15.78 -8.65 -0.46
C LEU A 48 -15.78 -9.97 -1.23
N GLY A 49 -15.20 -11.05 -0.64
CA GLY A 49 -15.05 -12.31 -1.36
C GLY A 49 -14.24 -12.14 -2.64
N ASP A 50 -13.19 -11.31 -2.59
CA ASP A 50 -12.42 -10.89 -3.77
C ASP A 50 -10.92 -10.95 -3.46
N PRO A 51 -10.17 -11.87 -4.08
CA PRO A 51 -8.73 -12.00 -3.82
C PRO A 51 -7.91 -10.81 -4.33
N THR A 52 -8.49 -9.94 -5.15
CA THR A 52 -7.81 -8.73 -5.64
C THR A 52 -8.10 -7.50 -4.79
N ALA A 53 -8.95 -7.61 -3.75
CA ALA A 53 -9.35 -6.49 -2.92
C ALA A 53 -8.25 -6.10 -1.91
N HIS A 54 -7.04 -5.83 -2.41
CA HIS A 54 -5.94 -5.27 -1.65
C HIS A 54 -6.18 -3.78 -1.43
N ALA A 55 -5.61 -3.25 -0.36
CA ALA A 55 -5.76 -1.83 -0.01
C ALA A 55 -5.43 -0.90 -1.18
N GLU A 56 -4.36 -1.18 -1.90
CA GLU A 56 -3.91 -0.36 -3.03
C GLU A 56 -4.93 -0.37 -4.17
N ILE A 57 -5.44 -1.55 -4.54
CA ILE A 57 -6.45 -1.69 -5.60
C ILE A 57 -7.71 -0.93 -5.25
N LEU A 58 -8.20 -1.09 -4.02
CA LEU A 58 -9.42 -0.43 -3.57
C LEU A 58 -9.25 1.08 -3.52
N THR A 59 -8.07 1.56 -3.10
CA THR A 59 -7.75 2.98 -3.07
C THR A 59 -7.75 3.59 -4.47
N ILE A 60 -7.11 2.93 -5.43
CA ILE A 60 -7.08 3.36 -6.83
C ILE A 60 -8.50 3.43 -7.40
N ARG A 61 -9.31 2.41 -7.15
CA ARG A 61 -10.72 2.39 -7.59
C ARG A 61 -11.53 3.53 -6.98
N ALA A 62 -11.33 3.77 -5.68
CA ALA A 62 -12.05 4.84 -4.97
C ALA A 62 -11.74 6.23 -5.53
N ALA A 63 -10.56 6.43 -6.10
CA ALA A 63 -10.18 7.70 -6.71
C ALA A 63 -11.05 8.05 -7.92
N GLY A 64 -11.57 7.03 -8.64
CA GLY A 64 -12.51 7.23 -9.74
C GLY A 64 -11.95 7.99 -10.94
N ARG A 65 -10.63 7.93 -11.15
CA ARG A 65 -9.95 8.63 -12.24
C ARG A 65 -9.09 7.64 -13.02
N GLU A 66 -8.99 7.86 -14.31
CA GLU A 66 -8.20 7.01 -15.20
C GLU A 66 -6.70 7.18 -15.00
N ARG A 67 -6.24 8.39 -14.66
CA ARG A 67 -4.82 8.70 -14.46
C ARG A 67 -4.63 9.46 -13.15
N LEU A 68 -3.57 9.09 -12.43
CA LEU A 68 -3.26 9.62 -11.10
C LEU A 68 -1.85 10.24 -11.06
N GLU A 69 -1.45 10.90 -12.13
CA GLU A 69 -0.11 11.45 -12.32
C GLU A 69 0.27 12.54 -11.32
N ASP A 70 -0.73 13.18 -10.73
CA ASP A 70 -0.56 14.22 -9.72
C ASP A 70 -0.73 13.69 -8.29
N CYS A 71 -0.77 12.37 -8.11
CA CYS A 71 -1.07 11.73 -6.83
C CYS A 71 0.10 10.91 -6.31
N ASP A 72 0.21 10.85 -4.98
CA ASP A 72 1.15 10.02 -4.27
C ASP A 72 0.39 8.95 -3.49
N LEU A 73 0.87 7.70 -3.51
CA LEU A 73 0.26 6.60 -2.78
C LEU A 73 1.10 6.23 -1.57
N TRP A 74 0.46 6.18 -0.40
CA TRP A 74 1.05 5.73 0.85
C TRP A 74 0.41 4.39 1.22
N VAL A 75 1.22 3.36 1.41
CA VAL A 75 0.74 2.02 1.77
C VAL A 75 1.62 1.42 2.86
N THR A 76 1.02 0.68 3.79
CA THR A 76 1.76 0.18 4.96
C THR A 76 2.69 -0.99 4.67
N LEU A 77 2.52 -1.66 3.55
CA LEU A 77 3.34 -2.82 3.15
C LEU A 77 3.82 -2.67 1.72
N GLU A 78 5.02 -3.14 1.43
CA GLU A 78 5.56 -3.19 0.05
C GLU A 78 4.54 -3.85 -0.88
N PRO A 79 4.13 -3.18 -1.98
CA PRO A 79 3.15 -3.74 -2.91
C PRO A 79 3.57 -5.05 -3.56
N CYS A 80 2.61 -5.95 -3.73
CA CYS A 80 2.79 -7.18 -4.51
C CYS A 80 2.79 -6.88 -6.02
N ALA A 81 3.01 -7.91 -6.84
CA ALA A 81 3.09 -7.74 -8.30
C ALA A 81 1.81 -7.17 -8.90
N MET A 82 0.65 -7.63 -8.44
CA MET A 82 -0.66 -7.13 -8.91
C MET A 82 -0.80 -5.64 -8.62
N CYS A 83 -0.52 -5.23 -7.38
CA CYS A 83 -0.66 -3.85 -6.95
C CYS A 83 0.39 -2.95 -7.61
N ALA A 84 1.63 -3.41 -7.74
CA ALA A 84 2.67 -2.65 -8.46
C ALA A 84 2.26 -2.43 -9.92
N GLY A 85 1.68 -3.44 -10.57
CA GLY A 85 1.14 -3.29 -11.92
C GLY A 85 0.02 -2.25 -12.00
N ALA A 86 -0.90 -2.28 -11.03
CA ALA A 86 -1.99 -1.30 -10.96
C ALA A 86 -1.46 0.12 -10.76
N ILE A 87 -0.45 0.27 -9.90
CA ILE A 87 0.22 1.57 -9.66
C ILE A 87 0.84 2.11 -10.94
N ALA A 88 1.50 1.25 -11.73
CA ALA A 88 2.07 1.63 -13.02
C ALA A 88 0.98 2.04 -14.00
N HIS A 89 -0.11 1.27 -14.11
CA HIS A 89 -1.25 1.59 -14.97
C HIS A 89 -1.89 2.92 -14.60
N ALA A 90 -2.03 3.19 -13.30
CA ALA A 90 -2.59 4.45 -12.80
C ALA A 90 -1.66 5.65 -12.96
N ARG A 91 -0.37 5.43 -13.24
CA ARG A 91 0.63 6.46 -13.40
C ARG A 91 0.88 7.29 -12.15
N ILE A 92 0.82 6.65 -10.98
CA ILE A 92 1.06 7.31 -9.70
C ILE A 92 2.46 7.93 -9.67
N ARG A 93 2.55 9.17 -9.19
CA ARG A 93 3.77 9.98 -9.19
C ARG A 93 4.82 9.45 -8.21
N ARG A 94 4.42 9.22 -6.94
CA ARG A 94 5.30 8.75 -5.86
C ARG A 94 4.65 7.63 -5.10
N LEU A 95 5.44 6.62 -4.75
CA LEU A 95 5.00 5.50 -3.92
C LEU A 95 5.81 5.48 -2.63
N TYR A 96 5.10 5.55 -1.51
CA TYR A 96 5.68 5.42 -0.17
C TYR A 96 5.15 4.14 0.47
N TRP A 97 6.03 3.29 0.99
CA TRP A 97 5.56 2.08 1.69
C TRP A 97 6.25 1.91 3.05
N GLY A 98 5.62 1.09 3.91
CA GLY A 98 6.11 0.79 5.24
C GLY A 98 7.05 -0.41 5.24
N ALA A 99 6.56 -1.55 5.75
CA ALA A 99 7.37 -2.75 5.86
C ALA A 99 7.74 -3.33 4.50
N PRO A 100 9.01 -3.80 4.34
CA PRO A 100 9.37 -4.60 3.18
C PRO A 100 8.70 -5.97 3.24
N ASP A 101 8.46 -6.58 2.08
CA ASP A 101 7.88 -7.91 1.99
C ASP A 101 8.78 -8.81 1.13
N SER A 102 9.64 -9.59 1.79
CA SER A 102 10.58 -10.46 1.10
C SER A 102 9.93 -11.66 0.42
N LYS A 103 8.68 -11.97 0.76
CA LYS A 103 7.96 -13.13 0.21
C LYS A 103 7.02 -12.76 -0.91
N GLY A 104 6.22 -11.71 -0.72
CA GLY A 104 5.18 -11.32 -1.68
C GLY A 104 5.39 -9.98 -2.35
N GLY A 105 6.41 -9.24 -1.95
CA GLY A 105 6.69 -7.91 -2.51
C GLY A 105 7.22 -7.97 -3.93
N ALA A 106 7.00 -6.87 -4.65
CA ALA A 106 7.40 -6.79 -6.06
C ALA A 106 8.02 -5.43 -6.42
N VAL A 107 8.44 -4.65 -5.42
CA VAL A 107 9.09 -3.35 -5.62
C VAL A 107 10.59 -3.47 -5.39
N GLU A 108 11.01 -3.79 -4.15
CA GLU A 108 12.41 -4.06 -3.81
C GLU A 108 12.73 -5.54 -3.92
N HIS A 109 11.72 -6.40 -3.82
CA HIS A 109 11.84 -7.85 -3.81
C HIS A 109 11.15 -8.46 -5.02
N GLY A 110 11.25 -9.78 -5.15
CA GLY A 110 10.57 -10.53 -6.20
C GLY A 110 10.89 -10.02 -7.59
N PRO A 111 9.87 -9.80 -8.44
CA PRO A 111 10.10 -9.38 -9.81
C PRO A 111 10.57 -7.93 -9.97
N ARG A 112 10.58 -7.13 -8.91
CA ARG A 112 10.99 -5.72 -8.95
C ARG A 112 10.36 -5.02 -10.16
N LEU A 113 9.05 -4.96 -10.17
CA LEU A 113 8.24 -4.61 -11.35
C LEU A 113 8.65 -3.27 -11.97
N PHE A 114 8.96 -2.28 -11.15
CA PHE A 114 9.31 -0.94 -11.66
C PHE A 114 10.70 -0.88 -12.28
N HIS A 115 11.48 -1.95 -12.19
CA HIS A 115 12.81 -2.06 -12.80
C HIS A 115 12.80 -2.90 -14.07
N GLN A 116 11.63 -3.42 -14.48
CA GLN A 116 11.51 -4.24 -15.67
C GLN A 116 11.44 -3.37 -16.94
N PRO A 117 12.10 -3.78 -18.04
CA PRO A 117 12.18 -2.93 -19.25
C PRO A 117 10.83 -2.67 -19.90
N THR A 118 9.84 -3.54 -19.69
CA THR A 118 8.51 -3.40 -20.29
C THR A 118 7.52 -2.65 -19.41
N THR A 119 7.91 -2.26 -18.19
CA THR A 119 7.04 -1.46 -17.33
C THR A 119 7.04 -0.02 -17.84
N HIS A 120 5.86 0.44 -18.26
CA HIS A 120 5.72 1.71 -18.98
C HIS A 120 5.73 2.96 -18.09
N HIS A 121 5.64 2.80 -16.76
CA HIS A 121 5.69 3.90 -15.80
C HIS A 121 6.32 3.44 -14.49
N ARG A 122 7.23 4.25 -13.96
CA ARG A 122 7.84 4.00 -12.65
C ARG A 122 7.66 5.23 -11.77
N PRO A 123 6.97 5.10 -10.62
CA PRO A 123 6.89 6.19 -9.64
C PRO A 123 8.24 6.43 -8.98
N GLU A 124 8.40 7.58 -8.33
CA GLU A 124 9.49 7.73 -7.36
C GLU A 124 9.20 6.81 -6.19
N LEU A 125 10.22 6.14 -5.65
CA LEU A 125 10.07 5.03 -4.68
C LEU A 125 10.69 5.41 -3.34
N TYR A 126 9.91 5.30 -2.26
CA TYR A 126 10.35 5.62 -0.89
C TYR A 126 9.84 4.54 0.08
N GLY A 127 10.74 3.64 0.51
CA GLY A 127 10.39 2.54 1.41
C GLY A 127 10.81 2.79 2.85
N GLY A 128 10.29 1.96 3.74
CA GLY A 128 10.69 1.94 5.15
C GLY A 128 9.98 2.96 6.03
N ILE A 129 8.93 3.60 5.55
CA ILE A 129 8.23 4.65 6.28
C ILE A 129 7.18 4.04 7.21
N GLY A 130 7.49 4.05 8.53
CA GLY A 130 6.65 3.35 9.52
C GLY A 130 6.80 1.85 9.45
N ALA A 131 7.94 1.36 8.97
CA ALA A 131 8.17 -0.08 8.73
C ALA A 131 8.02 -0.93 9.99
N ASP A 132 8.53 -0.46 11.14
CA ASP A 132 8.48 -1.23 12.38
C ASP A 132 7.05 -1.44 12.86
N GLU A 133 6.23 -0.41 12.82
CA GLU A 133 4.82 -0.48 13.23
C GLU A 133 4.03 -1.38 12.28
N SER A 134 4.23 -1.22 10.99
CA SER A 134 3.58 -2.06 9.98
C SER A 134 3.96 -3.53 10.14
N ALA A 135 5.25 -3.82 10.29
CA ALA A 135 5.74 -5.18 10.48
C ALA A 135 5.17 -5.81 11.75
N ALA A 136 5.07 -5.04 12.84
CA ALA A 136 4.50 -5.53 14.11
C ALA A 136 3.02 -5.90 13.96
N LEU A 137 2.25 -5.08 13.25
CA LEU A 137 0.84 -5.38 12.97
C LEU A 137 0.68 -6.70 12.21
N LEU A 138 1.51 -6.91 11.19
CA LEU A 138 1.47 -8.13 10.38
C LEU A 138 1.85 -9.36 11.19
N ARG A 139 2.93 -9.28 11.99
CA ARG A 139 3.35 -10.39 12.84
C ARG A 139 2.26 -10.78 13.83
N THR A 140 1.65 -9.81 14.50
CA THR A 140 0.59 -10.07 15.48
C THR A 140 -0.63 -10.71 14.82
N PHE A 141 -1.04 -10.21 13.65
CA PHE A 141 -2.17 -10.74 12.92
C PHE A 141 -1.95 -12.21 12.53
N PHE A 142 -0.81 -12.52 11.89
CA PHE A 142 -0.55 -13.88 11.41
C PHE A 142 -0.24 -14.85 12.54
N ALA A 143 0.38 -14.40 13.63
CA ALA A 143 0.61 -15.26 14.80
C ALA A 143 -0.71 -15.73 15.44
N ALA A 144 -1.72 -14.87 15.49
CA ALA A 144 -3.03 -15.22 16.05
C ALA A 144 -3.82 -16.20 15.17
N ARG A 145 -3.39 -16.45 13.94
CA ARG A 145 -4.11 -17.30 12.97
C ARG A 145 -3.39 -18.60 12.63
N ARG A 146 -2.33 -18.90 13.35
CA ARG A 146 -1.61 -20.19 13.23
C ARG A 146 -2.28 -21.28 14.06
#